data_30675de6711f6b7301dc8900ca4ebd8c
#
_entry.id   30675de6711f6b7301dc8900ca4ebd8c
#
_cell.length_a   1.000
_cell.length_b   1.000
_cell.length_c   1.000
_cell.angle_alpha   90.00
_cell.angle_beta   90.00
_cell.angle_gamma   90.00
#
_symmetry.space_group_name_H-M   'P 1'
#
loop_
_entity.id
_entity.type
_entity.pdbx_description
1 polymer ?
#
loop_
_entity_poly.entity_id
_entity_poly.type
_entity_poly.pdbx_seq_one_letter_code
_entity_poly.pdbx_strand_id
1 'polypeptide(L)'
;MSYGALLQLGFLGLLTASIPLLWVWVKGDADKYRKLVWITTFVTFDLIIFGAFTRLTDSGLGCPDWPGCYGHSNPVTAGEMIRAAEAAMPSGPVTMVKAWIEMLHRYIAMGVGVLILTLMGLAWARRAELKRSPWPATVLFVLVCVQGAFGAWTVTLKLMPVIVTIHLLLGVLLLCMLGALAAQTNPLPIGANAVARLRGPVFFALAVVFGQIALGGWVSTNYAVLACQDFPLCNGALVPAMDFARGFDLTRPLGLNDDGSLLPVQALVAIHWVHRAFALIVVVVLGWLGLVMLAAASDSAYLRNTAWGLFALLGLQVATGVSNVVFAWPLAIAVAHNGGAAAMALLLALLNSRLAARQRDRPVAFAAGARA
;
A
#
# COMPACT_ATOMS: atom_id res chain seq x y z
N MET A 1 -22.83 -11.47 -15.11
CA MET A 1 -21.85 -11.12 -16.18
C MET A 1 -21.78 -12.22 -17.22
N SER A 2 -21.73 -11.86 -18.51
CA SER A 2 -21.55 -12.84 -19.61
C SER A 2 -20.10 -13.37 -19.64
N TYR A 3 -19.90 -14.61 -20.13
CA TYR A 3 -18.55 -15.16 -20.36
C TYR A 3 -17.69 -14.26 -21.26
N GLY A 4 -18.31 -13.59 -22.24
CA GLY A 4 -17.63 -12.63 -23.11
C GLY A 4 -17.03 -11.44 -22.35
N ALA A 5 -17.73 -10.88 -21.37
CA ALA A 5 -17.21 -9.78 -20.55
C ALA A 5 -16.02 -10.20 -19.66
N LEU A 6 -16.04 -11.43 -19.13
CA LEU A 6 -14.90 -11.97 -18.37
C LEU A 6 -13.67 -12.16 -19.25
N LEU A 7 -13.83 -12.69 -20.45
CA LEU A 7 -12.72 -12.84 -21.42
C LEU A 7 -12.14 -11.48 -21.83
N GLN A 8 -12.99 -10.48 -22.06
CA GLN A 8 -12.54 -9.11 -22.37
C GLN A 8 -11.75 -8.49 -21.22
N LEU A 9 -12.20 -8.68 -19.96
CA LEU A 9 -11.46 -8.22 -18.76
C LEU A 9 -10.11 -8.92 -18.64
N GLY A 10 -10.05 -10.24 -18.85
CA GLY A 10 -8.79 -10.97 -18.88
C GLY A 10 -7.84 -10.46 -19.95
N PHE A 11 -8.35 -10.18 -21.15
CA PHE A 11 -7.58 -9.58 -22.26
C PHE A 11 -7.05 -8.20 -21.90
N LEU A 12 -7.86 -7.33 -21.28
CA LEU A 12 -7.43 -6.02 -20.81
C LEU A 12 -6.32 -6.12 -19.74
N GLY A 13 -6.40 -7.10 -18.84
CA GLY A 13 -5.32 -7.39 -17.88
C GLY A 13 -4.02 -7.81 -18.56
N LEU A 14 -4.09 -8.67 -19.59
CA LEU A 14 -2.94 -9.04 -20.42
C LEU A 14 -2.38 -7.83 -21.20
N LEU A 15 -3.24 -7.01 -21.73
CA LEU A 15 -2.85 -5.80 -22.46
C LEU A 15 -2.13 -4.79 -21.56
N THR A 16 -2.64 -4.55 -20.34
CA THR A 16 -1.98 -3.66 -19.39
C THR A 16 -0.63 -4.19 -18.91
N ALA A 17 -0.47 -5.51 -18.78
CA ALA A 17 0.80 -6.14 -18.45
C ALA A 17 1.79 -6.18 -19.63
N SER A 18 1.31 -6.10 -20.89
CA SER A 18 2.14 -6.26 -22.09
C SER A 18 3.24 -5.21 -22.18
N ILE A 19 2.95 -3.94 -21.86
CA ILE A 19 3.93 -2.84 -21.92
C ILE A 19 5.12 -3.10 -20.98
N PRO A 20 4.92 -3.32 -19.67
CA PRO A 20 6.02 -3.64 -18.77
C PRO A 20 6.72 -4.96 -19.15
N LEU A 21 6.00 -5.99 -19.63
CA LEU A 21 6.61 -7.23 -20.08
C LEU A 21 7.49 -7.01 -21.30
N LEU A 22 7.01 -6.31 -22.34
CA LEU A 22 7.80 -5.97 -23.50
C LEU A 22 9.09 -5.23 -23.11
N TRP A 23 8.98 -4.27 -22.19
CA TRP A 23 10.15 -3.54 -21.72
C TRP A 23 11.19 -4.44 -21.00
N VAL A 24 10.74 -5.49 -20.29
CA VAL A 24 11.63 -6.52 -19.70
C VAL A 24 12.38 -7.30 -20.78
N TRP A 25 11.70 -7.68 -21.88
CA TRP A 25 12.26 -8.61 -22.85
C TRP A 25 13.01 -7.94 -24.00
N VAL A 26 12.65 -6.73 -24.42
CA VAL A 26 13.25 -6.02 -25.56
C VAL A 26 14.65 -5.49 -25.24
N LYS A 27 14.91 -4.98 -24.05
CA LYS A 27 16.25 -4.52 -23.69
C LYS A 27 17.15 -5.69 -23.26
N GLY A 28 18.38 -5.73 -23.77
CA GLY A 28 19.37 -6.82 -23.66
C GLY A 28 19.97 -7.07 -22.26
N ASP A 29 19.29 -6.77 -21.17
CA ASP A 29 19.75 -7.04 -19.81
C ASP A 29 19.83 -8.55 -19.53
N ALA A 30 20.96 -9.01 -19.00
CA ALA A 30 21.20 -10.42 -18.69
C ALA A 30 20.25 -10.97 -17.59
N ASP A 31 19.87 -10.14 -16.61
CA ASP A 31 19.01 -10.58 -15.47
C ASP A 31 17.56 -10.10 -15.65
N LYS A 32 16.82 -10.80 -16.51
CA LYS A 32 15.40 -10.52 -16.78
C LYS A 32 14.50 -10.73 -15.56
N TYR A 33 14.86 -11.69 -14.68
CA TYR A 33 14.09 -11.92 -13.46
C TYR A 33 14.18 -10.72 -12.53
N ARG A 34 15.39 -10.21 -12.26
CA ARG A 34 15.59 -9.01 -11.45
C ARG A 34 14.82 -7.81 -12.00
N LYS A 35 14.90 -7.61 -13.32
CA LYS A 35 14.21 -6.51 -14.00
C LYS A 35 12.69 -6.62 -13.85
N LEU A 36 12.13 -7.83 -14.02
CA LEU A 36 10.71 -8.08 -13.83
C LEU A 36 10.27 -7.78 -12.38
N VAL A 37 11.05 -8.23 -11.38
CA VAL A 37 10.75 -7.93 -9.95
C VAL A 37 10.67 -6.43 -9.71
N TRP A 38 11.65 -5.65 -10.18
CA TRP A 38 11.67 -4.20 -9.98
C TRP A 38 10.52 -3.51 -10.69
N ILE A 39 10.23 -3.87 -11.94
CA ILE A 39 9.11 -3.30 -12.69
C ILE A 39 7.78 -3.60 -11.99
N THR A 40 7.58 -4.84 -11.55
CA THR A 40 6.37 -5.22 -10.80
C THR A 40 6.26 -4.42 -9.51
N THR A 41 7.39 -4.18 -8.82
CA THR A 41 7.41 -3.34 -7.61
C THR A 41 6.99 -1.90 -7.91
N PHE A 42 7.52 -1.29 -8.98
CA PHE A 42 7.15 0.07 -9.39
C PHE A 42 5.70 0.18 -9.82
N VAL A 43 5.22 -0.72 -10.68
CA VAL A 43 3.81 -0.71 -11.11
C VAL A 43 2.86 -0.92 -9.92
N THR A 44 3.25 -1.76 -8.94
CA THR A 44 2.46 -1.94 -7.71
C THR A 44 2.45 -0.67 -6.85
N PHE A 45 3.58 0.05 -6.77
CA PHE A 45 3.66 1.32 -6.07
C PHE A 45 2.75 2.38 -6.72
N ASP A 46 2.80 2.50 -8.05
CA ASP A 46 1.93 3.41 -8.81
C ASP A 46 0.45 3.03 -8.67
N LEU A 47 0.14 1.72 -8.64
CA LEU A 47 -1.21 1.23 -8.40
C LEU A 47 -1.73 1.64 -7.01
N ILE A 48 -0.90 1.62 -5.96
CA ILE A 48 -1.28 2.08 -4.62
C ILE A 48 -1.59 3.59 -4.64
N ILE A 49 -0.77 4.40 -5.31
CA ILE A 49 -1.02 5.84 -5.48
C ILE A 49 -2.34 6.07 -6.23
N PHE A 50 -2.57 5.32 -7.32
CA PHE A 50 -3.80 5.43 -8.09
C PHE A 50 -5.02 4.92 -7.30
N GLY A 51 -4.86 3.89 -6.45
CA GLY A 51 -5.90 3.44 -5.52
C GLY A 51 -6.24 4.49 -4.46
N ALA A 52 -5.23 5.20 -3.94
CA ALA A 52 -5.46 6.35 -3.08
C ALA A 52 -6.22 7.47 -3.81
N PHE A 53 -5.85 7.78 -5.05
CA PHE A 53 -6.58 8.74 -5.89
C PHE A 53 -8.04 8.31 -6.11
N THR A 54 -8.28 7.03 -6.46
CA THR A 54 -9.63 6.46 -6.62
C THR A 54 -10.47 6.64 -5.35
N ARG A 55 -9.88 6.39 -4.18
CA ARG A 55 -10.55 6.58 -2.87
C ARG A 55 -10.83 8.05 -2.58
N LEU A 56 -9.86 8.93 -2.83
CA LEU A 56 -9.91 10.35 -2.49
C LEU A 56 -10.83 11.17 -3.43
N THR A 57 -11.13 10.64 -4.62
CA THR A 57 -12.09 11.20 -5.57
C THR A 57 -13.49 10.58 -5.45
N ASP A 58 -13.73 9.79 -4.38
CA ASP A 58 -15.00 9.05 -4.18
C ASP A 58 -15.41 8.22 -5.40
N SER A 59 -14.42 7.64 -6.09
CA SER A 59 -14.64 6.86 -7.32
C SER A 59 -14.78 5.36 -7.07
N GLY A 60 -14.70 4.89 -5.82
CA GLY A 60 -14.71 3.46 -5.49
C GLY A 60 -16.05 2.76 -5.65
N LEU A 61 -17.12 3.48 -5.97
CA LEU A 61 -18.43 2.98 -6.34
C LEU A 61 -18.94 3.62 -7.65
N GLY A 62 -18.05 4.05 -8.53
CA GLY A 62 -18.40 4.51 -9.88
C GLY A 62 -19.03 3.40 -10.74
N CYS A 63 -18.72 2.13 -10.40
CA CYS A 63 -19.34 0.92 -10.94
C CYS A 63 -19.98 0.13 -9.77
N PRO A 64 -21.28 -0.20 -9.82
CA PRO A 64 -21.98 -0.81 -8.68
C PRO A 64 -21.71 -2.32 -8.53
N ASP A 65 -21.08 -2.94 -9.52
CA ASP A 65 -20.79 -4.38 -9.59
C ASP A 65 -19.31 -4.69 -9.80
N TRP A 66 -18.98 -5.95 -9.64
CA TRP A 66 -17.62 -6.48 -9.83
C TRP A 66 -17.70 -7.83 -10.54
N PRO A 67 -16.74 -8.15 -11.42
CA PRO A 67 -15.50 -7.45 -11.80
C PRO A 67 -15.67 -6.38 -12.89
N GLY A 68 -16.82 -6.25 -13.53
CA GLY A 68 -17.13 -5.28 -14.57
C GLY A 68 -17.78 -4.00 -14.05
N CYS A 69 -18.49 -3.33 -14.97
CA CYS A 69 -19.30 -2.15 -14.72
C CYS A 69 -20.67 -2.35 -15.38
N TYR A 70 -21.75 -2.45 -14.60
CA TYR A 70 -23.09 -2.80 -15.08
C TYR A 70 -23.10 -4.07 -15.95
N GLY A 71 -22.34 -5.10 -15.56
CA GLY A 71 -22.20 -6.36 -16.32
C GLY A 71 -21.31 -6.29 -17.55
N HIS A 72 -20.75 -5.11 -17.91
CA HIS A 72 -19.87 -4.89 -19.04
C HIS A 72 -18.39 -4.86 -18.61
N SER A 73 -17.49 -5.07 -19.57
CA SER A 73 -16.04 -5.05 -19.34
C SER A 73 -15.45 -3.64 -19.26
N ASN A 74 -16.16 -2.61 -19.73
CA ASN A 74 -15.69 -1.24 -19.76
C ASN A 74 -16.84 -0.23 -19.69
N PRO A 75 -16.59 1.03 -19.22
CA PRO A 75 -17.60 2.07 -19.10
C PRO A 75 -18.19 2.56 -20.42
N VAL A 76 -17.53 2.36 -21.57
CA VAL A 76 -18.09 2.76 -22.88
C VAL A 76 -19.32 1.94 -23.19
N THR A 77 -19.21 0.61 -23.07
CA THR A 77 -20.33 -0.31 -23.32
C THR A 77 -21.41 -0.23 -22.25
N ALA A 78 -21.08 0.22 -21.03
CA ALA A 78 -22.02 0.49 -19.94
C ALA A 78 -22.62 1.92 -20.00
N GLY A 79 -22.29 2.72 -21.01
CA GLY A 79 -22.50 4.17 -21.03
C GLY A 79 -23.95 4.62 -20.87
N GLU A 80 -24.93 3.88 -21.41
CA GLU A 80 -26.37 4.22 -21.22
C GLU A 80 -26.81 4.03 -19.77
N MET A 81 -26.40 2.92 -19.13
CA MET A 81 -26.75 2.63 -17.75
C MET A 81 -26.07 3.61 -16.77
N ILE A 82 -24.81 3.99 -17.04
CA ILE A 82 -24.09 5.00 -16.24
C ILE A 82 -24.79 6.34 -16.34
N ARG A 83 -25.15 6.82 -17.55
CA ARG A 83 -25.87 8.10 -17.74
C ARG A 83 -27.25 8.07 -17.10
N ALA A 84 -27.98 6.95 -17.20
CA ALA A 84 -29.26 6.80 -16.53
C ALA A 84 -29.13 6.87 -14.99
N ALA A 85 -28.13 6.24 -14.42
CA ALA A 85 -27.85 6.32 -12.97
C ALA A 85 -27.42 7.73 -12.53
N GLU A 86 -26.60 8.41 -13.32
CA GLU A 86 -26.18 9.80 -13.07
C GLU A 86 -27.37 10.78 -13.16
N ALA A 87 -28.27 10.59 -14.15
CA ALA A 87 -29.49 11.39 -14.26
C ALA A 87 -30.48 11.16 -13.12
N ALA A 88 -30.59 9.91 -12.65
CA ALA A 88 -31.48 9.57 -11.52
C ALA A 88 -30.93 10.11 -10.17
N MET A 89 -29.61 10.23 -10.02
CA MET A 89 -28.95 10.72 -8.80
C MET A 89 -27.71 11.56 -9.15
N PRO A 90 -27.86 12.84 -9.51
CA PRO A 90 -26.75 13.70 -9.95
C PRO A 90 -25.64 13.89 -8.91
N SER A 91 -25.95 13.83 -7.62
CA SER A 91 -24.98 13.86 -6.51
C SER A 91 -24.50 12.47 -6.06
N GLY A 92 -24.91 11.42 -6.77
CA GLY A 92 -24.64 10.02 -6.44
C GLY A 92 -23.18 9.61 -6.70
N PRO A 93 -22.85 8.35 -6.33
CA PRO A 93 -21.49 7.84 -6.52
C PRO A 93 -21.19 7.52 -7.98
N VAL A 94 -22.17 7.36 -8.86
CA VAL A 94 -22.01 6.92 -10.24
C VAL A 94 -21.98 8.12 -11.18
N THR A 95 -20.84 8.34 -11.84
CA THR A 95 -20.68 9.24 -12.99
C THR A 95 -19.75 8.58 -14.00
N MET A 96 -19.77 9.04 -15.26
CA MET A 96 -18.87 8.50 -16.28
C MET A 96 -17.39 8.63 -15.88
N VAL A 97 -16.99 9.74 -15.27
CA VAL A 97 -15.60 9.97 -14.83
C VAL A 97 -15.22 9.01 -13.69
N LYS A 98 -16.07 8.87 -12.68
CA LYS A 98 -15.83 7.96 -11.55
C LYS A 98 -15.77 6.50 -12.00
N ALA A 99 -16.64 6.10 -12.91
CA ALA A 99 -16.62 4.75 -13.49
C ALA A 99 -15.31 4.46 -14.23
N TRP A 100 -14.77 5.42 -14.98
CA TRP A 100 -13.48 5.28 -15.64
C TRP A 100 -12.31 5.20 -14.65
N ILE A 101 -12.29 6.06 -13.64
CA ILE A 101 -11.24 6.02 -12.59
C ILE A 101 -11.21 4.64 -11.93
N GLU A 102 -12.37 4.12 -11.55
CA GLU A 102 -12.47 2.80 -10.91
C GLU A 102 -12.04 1.67 -11.85
N MET A 103 -12.54 1.66 -13.09
CA MET A 103 -12.19 0.61 -14.05
C MET A 103 -10.73 0.62 -14.45
N LEU A 104 -10.10 1.78 -14.62
CA LEU A 104 -8.66 1.89 -14.85
C LEU A 104 -7.85 1.31 -13.70
N HIS A 105 -8.26 1.57 -12.44
CA HIS A 105 -7.64 0.94 -11.26
C HIS A 105 -7.73 -0.58 -11.34
N ARG A 106 -8.90 -1.13 -11.68
CA ARG A 106 -9.10 -2.58 -11.83
C ARG A 106 -8.24 -3.16 -12.95
N TYR A 107 -8.10 -2.48 -14.10
CA TYR A 107 -7.28 -2.96 -15.22
C TYR A 107 -5.79 -3.01 -14.84
N ILE A 108 -5.27 -1.97 -14.17
CA ILE A 108 -3.88 -1.96 -13.69
C ILE A 108 -3.67 -3.06 -12.64
N ALA A 109 -4.63 -3.25 -11.73
CA ALA A 109 -4.58 -4.32 -10.72
C ALA A 109 -4.52 -5.71 -11.36
N MET A 110 -5.32 -5.97 -12.41
CA MET A 110 -5.22 -7.22 -13.20
C MET A 110 -3.86 -7.35 -13.87
N GLY A 111 -3.32 -6.26 -14.43
CA GLY A 111 -1.97 -6.22 -14.99
C GLY A 111 -0.89 -6.60 -13.98
N VAL A 112 -0.96 -6.07 -12.74
CA VAL A 112 -0.06 -6.47 -11.64
C VAL A 112 -0.22 -7.95 -11.31
N GLY A 113 -1.45 -8.48 -11.31
CA GLY A 113 -1.70 -9.92 -11.14
C GLY A 113 -0.98 -10.77 -12.20
N VAL A 114 -1.05 -10.36 -13.48
CA VAL A 114 -0.35 -11.03 -14.59
C VAL A 114 1.17 -10.95 -14.44
N LEU A 115 1.72 -9.79 -14.02
CA LEU A 115 3.16 -9.64 -13.77
C LEU A 115 3.64 -10.57 -12.64
N ILE A 116 2.88 -10.68 -11.54
CA ILE A 116 3.21 -11.56 -10.42
C ILE A 116 3.08 -13.04 -10.83
N LEU A 117 2.06 -13.41 -11.61
CA LEU A 117 1.92 -14.76 -12.17
C LEU A 117 3.13 -15.11 -13.07
N THR A 118 3.54 -14.19 -13.94
CA THR A 118 4.72 -14.36 -14.79
C THR A 118 5.99 -14.52 -13.95
N LEU A 119 6.12 -13.72 -12.88
CA LEU A 119 7.24 -13.78 -11.94
C LEU A 119 7.29 -15.15 -11.22
N MET A 120 6.15 -15.67 -10.79
CA MET A 120 6.03 -17.00 -10.19
C MET A 120 6.40 -18.09 -11.21
N GLY A 121 5.86 -18.04 -12.43
CA GLY A 121 6.17 -19.00 -13.49
C GLY A 121 7.67 -19.04 -13.82
N LEU A 122 8.32 -17.88 -13.95
CA LEU A 122 9.77 -17.79 -14.18
C LEU A 122 10.58 -18.31 -12.99
N ALA A 123 10.15 -18.03 -11.75
CA ALA A 123 10.83 -18.51 -10.54
C ALA A 123 10.83 -20.05 -10.48
N TRP A 124 9.74 -20.70 -10.85
CA TRP A 124 9.65 -22.16 -10.91
C TRP A 124 10.39 -22.76 -12.10
N ALA A 125 10.20 -22.20 -13.30
CA ALA A 125 10.84 -22.69 -14.52
C ALA A 125 12.37 -22.62 -14.47
N ARG A 126 12.91 -21.55 -13.87
CA ARG A 126 14.37 -21.30 -13.79
C ARG A 126 14.96 -21.50 -12.40
N ARG A 127 14.30 -22.29 -11.53
CA ARG A 127 14.74 -22.49 -10.13
C ARG A 127 16.19 -22.98 -10.00
N ALA A 128 16.62 -23.87 -10.88
CA ALA A 128 17.97 -24.41 -10.89
C ALA A 128 19.02 -23.33 -11.31
N GLU A 129 18.68 -22.52 -12.29
CA GLU A 129 19.54 -21.43 -12.82
C GLU A 129 19.63 -20.28 -11.82
N LEU A 130 18.48 -19.84 -11.26
CA LEU A 130 18.40 -18.73 -10.31
C LEU A 130 19.03 -19.07 -8.95
N LYS A 131 19.22 -20.34 -8.61
CA LYS A 131 19.69 -20.83 -7.30
C LYS A 131 18.94 -20.18 -6.11
N ARG A 132 17.66 -19.89 -6.28
CA ARG A 132 16.79 -19.23 -5.31
C ARG A 132 15.49 -20.02 -5.15
N SER A 133 14.93 -19.93 -3.96
CA SER A 133 13.63 -20.52 -3.69
C SER A 133 12.52 -19.84 -4.51
N PRO A 134 11.65 -20.58 -5.20
CA PRO A 134 10.49 -20.01 -5.91
C PRO A 134 9.33 -19.63 -4.98
N TRP A 135 9.34 -20.09 -3.73
CA TRP A 135 8.25 -19.89 -2.77
C TRP A 135 7.89 -18.42 -2.50
N PRO A 136 8.83 -17.46 -2.40
CA PRO A 136 8.47 -16.05 -2.25
C PRO A 136 7.58 -15.53 -3.38
N ALA A 137 7.83 -15.93 -4.63
CA ALA A 137 6.99 -15.57 -5.76
C ALA A 137 5.62 -16.24 -5.71
N THR A 138 5.54 -17.48 -5.20
CA THR A 138 4.27 -18.20 -4.98
C THR A 138 3.43 -17.52 -3.90
N VAL A 139 4.05 -17.10 -2.79
CA VAL A 139 3.36 -16.36 -1.72
C VAL A 139 2.84 -15.02 -2.23
N LEU A 140 3.61 -14.31 -3.06
CA LEU A 140 3.16 -13.07 -3.72
C LEU A 140 1.94 -13.32 -4.60
N PHE A 141 1.90 -14.44 -5.35
CA PHE A 141 0.76 -14.79 -6.17
C PHE A 141 -0.49 -15.09 -5.32
N VAL A 142 -0.36 -15.85 -4.25
CA VAL A 142 -1.48 -16.09 -3.33
C VAL A 142 -1.96 -14.77 -2.72
N LEU A 143 -1.04 -13.92 -2.28
CA LEU A 143 -1.39 -12.63 -1.68
C LEU A 143 -2.12 -11.71 -2.67
N VAL A 144 -1.71 -11.65 -3.96
CA VAL A 144 -2.40 -10.83 -4.95
C VAL A 144 -3.80 -11.37 -5.28
N CYS A 145 -4.01 -12.69 -5.22
CA CYS A 145 -5.35 -13.29 -5.33
C CYS A 145 -6.24 -12.88 -4.14
N VAL A 146 -5.71 -12.94 -2.92
CA VAL A 146 -6.41 -12.45 -1.71
C VAL A 146 -6.72 -10.96 -1.84
N GLN A 147 -5.76 -10.17 -2.31
CA GLN A 147 -5.92 -8.73 -2.56
C GLN A 147 -7.05 -8.45 -3.58
N GLY A 148 -7.14 -9.27 -4.63
CA GLY A 148 -8.23 -9.21 -5.61
C GLY A 148 -9.61 -9.48 -4.98
N ALA A 149 -9.70 -10.47 -4.08
CA ALA A 149 -10.92 -10.76 -3.34
C ALA A 149 -11.35 -9.58 -2.43
N PHE A 150 -10.40 -8.99 -1.67
CA PHE A 150 -10.67 -7.78 -0.90
C PHE A 150 -11.07 -6.61 -1.80
N GLY A 151 -10.45 -6.46 -2.98
CA GLY A 151 -10.87 -5.47 -3.98
C GLY A 151 -12.32 -5.66 -4.44
N ALA A 152 -12.76 -6.89 -4.66
CA ALA A 152 -14.17 -7.19 -4.95
C ALA A 152 -15.10 -6.81 -3.78
N TRP A 153 -14.69 -7.13 -2.55
CA TRP A 153 -15.47 -6.83 -1.35
C TRP A 153 -15.56 -5.34 -1.05
N THR A 154 -14.59 -4.51 -1.45
CA THR A 154 -14.74 -3.04 -1.32
C THR A 154 -15.97 -2.54 -2.06
N VAL A 155 -16.31 -3.13 -3.22
CA VAL A 155 -17.48 -2.77 -4.02
C VAL A 155 -18.75 -3.45 -3.50
N THR A 156 -18.73 -4.78 -3.34
CA THR A 156 -19.91 -5.56 -2.98
C THR A 156 -20.40 -5.29 -1.56
N LEU A 157 -19.51 -4.88 -0.64
CA LEU A 157 -19.82 -4.44 0.72
C LEU A 157 -19.86 -2.90 0.85
N LYS A 158 -20.07 -2.18 -0.28
CA LYS A 158 -20.35 -0.73 -0.30
C LYS A 158 -19.35 0.10 0.53
N LEU A 159 -18.06 -0.13 0.31
CA LEU A 159 -16.95 0.56 0.95
C LEU A 159 -16.93 0.43 2.49
N MET A 160 -17.33 -0.73 3.02
CA MET A 160 -17.25 -1.02 4.45
C MET A 160 -15.84 -0.68 4.98
N PRO A 161 -15.70 0.20 6.01
CA PRO A 161 -14.40 0.79 6.37
C PRO A 161 -13.30 -0.22 6.70
N VAL A 162 -13.62 -1.31 7.42
CA VAL A 162 -12.64 -2.35 7.75
C VAL A 162 -12.13 -3.08 6.50
N ILE A 163 -13.01 -3.38 5.54
CA ILE A 163 -12.65 -4.08 4.30
C ILE A 163 -11.71 -3.22 3.46
N VAL A 164 -12.01 -1.91 3.30
CA VAL A 164 -11.16 -0.99 2.54
C VAL A 164 -9.82 -0.77 3.24
N THR A 165 -9.81 -0.69 4.58
CA THR A 165 -8.58 -0.55 5.35
C THR A 165 -7.69 -1.80 5.24
N ILE A 166 -8.26 -3.01 5.32
CA ILE A 166 -7.51 -4.26 5.12
C ILE A 166 -6.98 -4.35 3.69
N HIS A 167 -7.78 -3.98 2.68
CA HIS A 167 -7.35 -3.92 1.28
C HIS A 167 -6.12 -3.01 1.10
N LEU A 168 -6.11 -1.83 1.71
CA LEU A 168 -4.95 -0.93 1.74
C LEU A 168 -3.73 -1.61 2.36
N LEU A 169 -3.87 -2.22 3.55
CA LEU A 169 -2.76 -2.85 4.27
C LEU A 169 -2.18 -4.04 3.51
N LEU A 170 -3.03 -4.88 2.89
CA LEU A 170 -2.60 -5.99 2.06
C LEU A 170 -1.88 -5.50 0.79
N GLY A 171 -2.33 -4.37 0.19
CA GLY A 171 -1.64 -3.73 -0.94
C GLY A 171 -0.24 -3.24 -0.56
N VAL A 172 -0.09 -2.58 0.59
CA VAL A 172 1.22 -2.14 1.11
C VAL A 172 2.09 -3.35 1.49
N LEU A 173 1.51 -4.41 2.06
CA LEU A 173 2.23 -5.66 2.34
C LEU A 173 2.74 -6.31 1.05
N LEU A 174 1.92 -6.37 -0.01
CA LEU A 174 2.32 -6.87 -1.32
C LEU A 174 3.51 -6.07 -1.87
N LEU A 175 3.46 -4.75 -1.80
CA LEU A 175 4.56 -3.86 -2.18
C LEU A 175 5.84 -4.14 -1.37
N CYS A 176 5.73 -4.26 -0.04
CA CYS A 176 6.86 -4.57 0.84
C CYS A 176 7.48 -5.94 0.53
N MET A 177 6.67 -6.94 0.23
CA MET A 177 7.16 -8.28 -0.13
C MET A 177 7.84 -8.28 -1.52
N LEU A 178 7.30 -7.55 -2.51
CA LEU A 178 7.95 -7.33 -3.79
C LEU A 178 9.29 -6.60 -3.61
N GLY A 179 9.33 -5.54 -2.80
CA GLY A 179 10.56 -4.84 -2.43
C GLY A 179 11.57 -5.75 -1.74
N ALA A 180 11.12 -6.60 -0.81
CA ALA A 180 11.99 -7.57 -0.15
C ALA A 180 12.58 -8.59 -1.14
N LEU A 181 11.78 -9.05 -2.11
CA LEU A 181 12.27 -9.91 -3.19
C LEU A 181 13.26 -9.15 -4.11
N ALA A 182 12.96 -7.88 -4.45
CA ALA A 182 13.85 -7.03 -5.23
C ALA A 182 15.20 -6.81 -4.54
N ALA A 183 15.20 -6.56 -3.22
CA ALA A 183 16.43 -6.41 -2.43
C ALA A 183 17.32 -7.66 -2.48
N GLN A 184 16.71 -8.86 -2.50
CA GLN A 184 17.47 -10.12 -2.61
C GLN A 184 18.11 -10.31 -4.00
N THR A 185 17.59 -9.69 -5.06
CA THR A 185 18.17 -9.78 -6.41
C THR A 185 19.43 -8.93 -6.57
N ASN A 186 19.68 -7.96 -5.68
CA ASN A 186 20.85 -7.09 -5.69
C ASN A 186 21.39 -6.92 -4.25
N PRO A 187 22.13 -7.92 -3.72
CA PRO A 187 22.70 -7.83 -2.39
C PRO A 187 23.74 -6.70 -2.33
N LEU A 188 23.65 -5.86 -1.29
CA LEU A 188 24.62 -4.80 -1.01
C LEU A 188 25.43 -5.16 0.23
N PRO A 189 26.72 -4.83 0.28
CA PRO A 189 27.56 -5.11 1.43
C PRO A 189 27.17 -4.21 2.61
N ILE A 190 26.65 -4.81 3.68
CA ILE A 190 26.39 -4.15 4.97
C ILE A 190 27.23 -4.85 6.01
N GLY A 191 27.99 -4.09 6.82
CA GLY A 191 28.86 -4.64 7.85
C GLY A 191 28.08 -5.44 8.93
N ALA A 192 28.70 -6.49 9.48
CA ALA A 192 28.09 -7.37 10.46
C ALA A 192 27.60 -6.64 11.73
N ASN A 193 28.34 -5.63 12.18
CA ASN A 193 27.99 -4.82 13.35
C ASN A 193 26.74 -3.96 13.08
N ALA A 194 26.62 -3.39 11.88
CA ALA A 194 25.44 -2.63 11.47
C ALA A 194 24.19 -3.54 11.41
N VAL A 195 24.35 -4.78 10.89
CA VAL A 195 23.25 -5.77 10.88
C VAL A 195 22.76 -6.08 12.30
N ALA A 196 23.68 -6.35 13.24
CA ALA A 196 23.34 -6.67 14.61
C ALA A 196 22.59 -5.52 15.31
N ARG A 197 22.98 -4.27 15.03
CA ARG A 197 22.38 -3.06 15.63
C ARG A 197 21.04 -2.66 15.03
N LEU A 198 20.86 -2.85 13.71
CA LEU A 198 19.74 -2.23 12.97
C LEU A 198 18.56 -3.17 12.72
N ARG A 199 18.74 -4.49 12.72
CA ARG A 199 17.69 -5.43 12.33
C ARG A 199 16.41 -5.32 13.18
N GLY A 200 16.54 -5.35 14.52
CA GLY A 200 15.41 -5.19 15.43
C GLY A 200 14.72 -3.84 15.29
N PRO A 201 15.47 -2.73 15.40
CA PRO A 201 14.96 -1.38 15.18
C PRO A 201 14.23 -1.16 13.86
N VAL A 202 14.77 -1.66 12.73
CA VAL A 202 14.13 -1.51 11.40
C VAL A 202 12.84 -2.31 11.32
N PHE A 203 12.80 -3.53 11.86
CA PHE A 203 11.58 -4.33 11.92
C PHE A 203 10.51 -3.65 12.79
N PHE A 204 10.89 -3.14 13.96
CA PHE A 204 9.99 -2.40 14.84
C PHE A 204 9.44 -1.14 14.17
N ALA A 205 10.31 -0.35 13.53
CA ALA A 205 9.90 0.83 12.78
C ALA A 205 8.92 0.50 11.64
N LEU A 206 9.15 -0.59 10.92
CA LEU A 206 8.22 -1.07 9.89
C LEU A 206 6.84 -1.41 10.48
N ALA A 207 6.80 -2.09 11.63
CA ALA A 207 5.55 -2.40 12.32
C ALA A 207 4.81 -1.13 12.77
N VAL A 208 5.54 -0.14 13.30
CA VAL A 208 4.98 1.17 13.69
C VAL A 208 4.42 1.91 12.47
N VAL A 209 5.11 1.90 11.34
CA VAL A 209 4.62 2.49 10.08
C VAL A 209 3.35 1.78 9.59
N PHE A 210 3.27 0.45 9.68
CA PHE A 210 2.04 -0.28 9.36
C PHE A 210 0.87 0.11 10.27
N GLY A 211 1.11 0.28 11.56
CA GLY A 211 0.11 0.80 12.51
C GLY A 211 -0.39 2.19 12.11
N GLN A 212 0.51 3.10 11.74
CA GLN A 212 0.14 4.44 11.27
C GLN A 212 -0.65 4.41 9.96
N ILE A 213 -0.27 3.54 9.02
CA ILE A 213 -1.01 3.34 7.77
C ILE A 213 -2.41 2.79 8.05
N ALA A 214 -2.55 1.86 8.99
CA ALA A 214 -3.85 1.34 9.40
C ALA A 214 -4.76 2.43 9.98
N LEU A 215 -4.22 3.27 10.87
CA LEU A 215 -4.95 4.41 11.44
C LEU A 215 -5.27 5.47 10.37
N GLY A 216 -4.35 5.76 9.44
CA GLY A 216 -4.59 6.68 8.32
C GLY A 216 -5.63 6.14 7.34
N GLY A 217 -5.58 4.84 7.05
CA GLY A 217 -6.61 4.13 6.30
C GLY A 217 -7.97 4.27 6.97
N TRP A 218 -8.03 4.08 8.29
CA TRP A 218 -9.26 4.23 9.08
C TRP A 218 -9.80 5.66 9.05
N VAL A 219 -8.95 6.69 9.12
CA VAL A 219 -9.34 8.09 8.90
C VAL A 219 -9.96 8.28 7.51
N SER A 220 -9.28 7.82 6.47
CA SER A 220 -9.74 7.98 5.10
C SER A 220 -11.06 7.25 4.84
N THR A 221 -11.16 5.97 5.25
CA THR A 221 -12.33 5.12 4.99
C THR A 221 -13.58 5.58 5.74
N ASN A 222 -13.41 6.30 6.84
CA ASN A 222 -14.51 6.88 7.62
C ASN A 222 -14.79 8.36 7.31
N TYR A 223 -14.12 8.96 6.32
CA TYR A 223 -14.23 10.39 6.00
C TYR A 223 -13.93 11.31 7.20
N ALA A 224 -13.06 10.87 8.11
CA ALA A 224 -12.75 11.58 9.35
C ALA A 224 -11.65 12.64 9.20
N VAL A 225 -11.12 12.88 8.00
CA VAL A 225 -9.96 13.74 7.76
C VAL A 225 -10.16 15.20 8.19
N LEU A 226 -11.39 15.73 8.13
CA LEU A 226 -11.74 17.08 8.55
C LEU A 226 -12.48 17.12 9.90
N ALA A 227 -12.49 16.03 10.67
CA ALA A 227 -13.11 15.99 11.98
C ALA A 227 -12.39 16.87 13.03
N CYS A 228 -11.06 17.05 12.90
CA CYS A 228 -10.28 18.08 13.59
C CYS A 228 -9.89 19.15 12.58
N GLN A 229 -10.41 20.36 12.72
CA GLN A 229 -10.28 21.44 11.74
C GLN A 229 -9.06 22.34 11.97
N ASP A 230 -8.41 22.24 13.12
CA ASP A 230 -7.26 23.04 13.53
C ASP A 230 -6.04 22.17 13.86
N PHE A 231 -4.87 22.80 13.91
CA PHE A 231 -3.59 22.20 14.27
C PHE A 231 -2.75 23.21 15.08
N PRO A 232 -2.07 22.79 16.17
CA PRO A 232 -1.94 21.42 16.71
C PRO A 232 -3.13 20.91 17.52
N LEU A 233 -4.09 21.77 17.83
CA LEU A 233 -5.30 21.42 18.56
C LEU A 233 -6.27 20.61 17.68
N CYS A 234 -7.35 20.14 18.27
CA CYS A 234 -8.48 19.53 17.58
C CYS A 234 -9.75 20.20 18.10
N ASN A 235 -10.36 21.05 17.26
CA ASN A 235 -11.55 21.84 17.59
C ASN A 235 -11.36 22.69 18.87
N GLY A 236 -10.19 23.35 18.97
CA GLY A 236 -9.83 24.23 20.06
C GLY A 236 -9.29 23.55 21.33
N ALA A 237 -9.21 22.21 21.38
CA ALA A 237 -8.73 21.45 22.54
C ALA A 237 -7.58 20.50 22.19
N LEU A 238 -6.66 20.23 23.14
CA LEU A 238 -5.64 19.18 22.98
C LEU A 238 -6.28 17.79 23.03
N VAL A 239 -7.24 17.62 23.92
CA VAL A 239 -8.03 16.37 24.06
C VAL A 239 -9.51 16.77 23.97
N PRO A 240 -10.10 16.70 22.76
CA PRO A 240 -11.51 17.03 22.54
C PRO A 240 -12.44 15.94 23.08
N ALA A 241 -13.75 16.20 23.05
CA ALA A 241 -14.74 15.18 23.34
C ALA A 241 -14.70 14.11 22.24
N MET A 242 -14.54 12.83 22.62
CA MET A 242 -14.34 11.69 21.73
C MET A 242 -15.22 10.51 22.11
N ASP A 243 -15.70 9.79 21.10
CA ASP A 243 -16.42 8.50 21.25
C ASP A 243 -15.58 7.39 20.60
N PHE A 244 -14.74 6.75 21.41
CA PHE A 244 -13.88 5.67 20.95
C PHE A 244 -14.66 4.40 20.61
N ALA A 245 -15.73 4.10 21.34
CA ALA A 245 -16.48 2.87 21.15
C ALA A 245 -17.09 2.84 19.73
N ARG A 246 -17.79 3.92 19.34
CA ARG A 246 -18.36 4.03 18.01
C ARG A 246 -17.30 4.32 16.93
N GLY A 247 -16.25 5.09 17.24
CA GLY A 247 -15.19 5.43 16.31
C GLY A 247 -14.38 4.21 15.82
N PHE A 248 -14.18 3.22 16.69
CA PHE A 248 -13.37 2.04 16.40
C PHE A 248 -14.18 0.72 16.35
N ASP A 249 -15.47 0.81 16.16
CA ASP A 249 -16.28 -0.33 15.79
C ASP A 249 -15.93 -0.77 14.36
N LEU A 250 -15.42 -2.00 14.24
CA LEU A 250 -14.92 -2.56 12.96
C LEU A 250 -16.04 -3.14 12.10
N THR A 251 -17.20 -3.42 12.69
CA THR A 251 -18.27 -4.17 12.02
C THR A 251 -19.32 -3.25 11.39
N ARG A 252 -19.37 -2.00 11.78
CA ARG A 252 -20.37 -1.04 11.32
C ARG A 252 -20.26 -0.70 9.83
N PRO A 253 -21.42 -0.42 9.18
CA PRO A 253 -21.46 0.14 7.82
C PRO A 253 -20.82 1.54 7.77
N LEU A 254 -20.47 1.98 6.55
CA LEU A 254 -19.92 3.32 6.35
C LEU A 254 -20.93 4.41 6.77
N GLY A 255 -20.50 5.30 7.66
CA GLY A 255 -21.25 6.46 8.13
C GLY A 255 -22.41 6.17 9.10
N LEU A 256 -22.65 4.91 9.43
CA LEU A 256 -23.76 4.48 10.29
C LEU A 256 -23.25 3.73 11.52
N ASN A 257 -24.05 3.71 12.56
CA ASN A 257 -23.95 2.79 13.69
C ASN A 257 -24.70 1.48 13.37
N ASP A 258 -24.59 0.46 14.22
CA ASP A 258 -25.28 -0.84 14.05
C ASP A 258 -26.81 -0.72 14.11
N ASP A 259 -27.33 0.29 14.79
CA ASP A 259 -28.76 0.61 14.87
C ASP A 259 -29.30 1.40 13.66
N GLY A 260 -28.42 1.69 12.67
CA GLY A 260 -28.74 2.47 11.47
C GLY A 260 -28.77 3.99 11.67
N SER A 261 -28.48 4.49 12.87
CA SER A 261 -28.33 5.93 13.12
C SER A 261 -27.02 6.46 12.52
N LEU A 262 -26.93 7.77 12.26
CA LEU A 262 -25.71 8.40 11.75
C LEU A 262 -24.58 8.33 12.79
N LEU A 263 -23.36 8.09 12.34
CA LEU A 263 -22.18 8.11 13.18
C LEU A 263 -21.95 9.50 13.78
N PRO A 264 -21.82 9.66 15.12
CA PRO A 264 -21.66 10.95 15.74
C PRO A 264 -20.28 11.56 15.40
N VAL A 265 -20.22 12.89 15.34
CA VAL A 265 -18.97 13.63 15.04
C VAL A 265 -17.87 13.29 16.02
N GLN A 266 -18.18 13.05 17.30
CA GLN A 266 -17.21 12.65 18.33
C GLN A 266 -16.50 11.33 18.01
N ALA A 267 -17.13 10.42 17.28
CA ALA A 267 -16.52 9.18 16.79
C ALA A 267 -15.50 9.49 15.68
N LEU A 268 -15.81 10.37 14.73
CA LEU A 268 -14.88 10.83 13.70
C LEU A 268 -13.71 11.61 14.30
N VAL A 269 -13.97 12.44 15.33
CA VAL A 269 -12.93 13.14 16.09
C VAL A 269 -11.98 12.16 16.77
N ALA A 270 -12.51 11.10 17.40
CA ALA A 270 -11.68 10.05 18.02
C ALA A 270 -10.75 9.37 17.00
N ILE A 271 -11.28 9.01 15.83
CA ILE A 271 -10.51 8.40 14.73
C ILE A 271 -9.36 9.33 14.29
N HIS A 272 -9.65 10.59 14.02
CA HIS A 272 -8.64 11.55 13.54
C HIS A 272 -7.60 11.87 14.60
N TRP A 273 -8.04 12.08 15.84
CA TRP A 273 -7.17 12.38 16.96
C TRP A 273 -6.16 11.26 17.25
N VAL A 274 -6.60 10.00 17.26
CA VAL A 274 -5.72 8.84 17.46
C VAL A 274 -4.67 8.74 16.36
N HIS A 275 -5.05 8.95 15.10
CA HIS A 275 -4.10 8.97 13.98
C HIS A 275 -3.01 10.05 14.16
N ARG A 276 -3.41 11.26 14.59
CA ARG A 276 -2.48 12.38 14.85
C ARG A 276 -1.58 12.10 16.06
N ALA A 277 -2.14 11.57 17.15
CA ALA A 277 -1.38 11.21 18.35
C ALA A 277 -0.35 10.11 18.04
N PHE A 278 -0.74 9.09 17.29
CA PHE A 278 0.18 8.01 16.89
C PHE A 278 1.27 8.51 15.93
N ALA A 279 1.00 9.53 15.12
CA ALA A 279 2.02 10.15 14.26
C ALA A 279 3.21 10.71 15.05
N LEU A 280 3.01 11.18 16.29
CA LEU A 280 4.11 11.61 17.17
C LEU A 280 5.03 10.43 17.53
N ILE A 281 4.46 9.26 17.78
CA ILE A 281 5.23 8.02 18.03
C ILE A 281 6.06 7.67 16.79
N VAL A 282 5.45 7.77 15.60
CA VAL A 282 6.15 7.52 14.32
C VAL A 282 7.33 8.47 14.14
N VAL A 283 7.13 9.79 14.40
CA VAL A 283 8.19 10.79 14.29
C VAL A 283 9.35 10.46 15.22
N VAL A 284 9.08 10.10 16.47
CA VAL A 284 10.11 9.76 17.45
C VAL A 284 10.84 8.48 17.04
N VAL A 285 10.12 7.42 16.67
CA VAL A 285 10.71 6.11 16.32
C VAL A 285 11.56 6.22 15.04
N LEU A 286 11.04 6.86 13.99
CA LEU A 286 11.77 6.98 12.72
C LEU A 286 12.91 8.00 12.81
N GLY A 287 12.73 9.08 13.55
CA GLY A 287 13.79 10.05 13.85
C GLY A 287 14.95 9.38 14.59
N TRP A 288 14.66 8.63 15.66
CA TRP A 288 15.66 7.83 16.37
C TRP A 288 16.34 6.79 15.46
N LEU A 289 15.56 6.04 14.67
CA LEU A 289 16.11 5.05 13.73
C LEU A 289 17.07 5.70 12.74
N GLY A 290 16.71 6.85 12.16
CA GLY A 290 17.56 7.60 11.23
C GLY A 290 18.89 7.98 11.86
N LEU A 291 18.90 8.47 13.13
CA LEU A 291 20.13 8.79 13.86
C LEU A 291 20.98 7.54 14.14
N VAL A 292 20.37 6.43 14.55
CA VAL A 292 21.07 5.15 14.77
C VAL A 292 21.67 4.65 13.46
N MET A 293 20.98 4.80 12.33
CA MET A 293 21.49 4.44 11.01
C MET A 293 22.69 5.30 10.61
N LEU A 294 22.65 6.62 10.84
CA LEU A 294 23.79 7.52 10.57
C LEU A 294 24.99 7.16 11.44
N ALA A 295 24.79 6.85 12.72
CA ALA A 295 25.86 6.41 13.63
C ALA A 295 26.45 5.04 13.22
N ALA A 296 25.68 4.17 12.57
CA ALA A 296 26.13 2.88 12.05
C ALA A 296 26.71 2.94 10.63
N ALA A 297 26.66 4.10 9.97
CA ALA A 297 26.98 4.27 8.55
C ALA A 297 28.44 4.69 8.26
N SER A 298 29.38 4.57 9.23
CA SER A 298 30.77 5.07 9.09
C SER A 298 31.42 4.73 7.72
N ASP A 299 31.19 3.52 7.21
CA ASP A 299 31.80 3.02 5.96
C ASP A 299 30.75 2.59 4.91
N SER A 300 29.46 2.91 5.12
CA SER A 300 28.38 2.49 4.21
C SER A 300 27.61 3.69 3.66
N ALA A 301 27.95 4.11 2.44
CA ALA A 301 27.19 5.12 1.71
C ALA A 301 25.72 4.72 1.55
N TYR A 302 25.44 3.43 1.41
CA TYR A 302 24.08 2.92 1.33
C TYR A 302 23.27 3.23 2.60
N LEU A 303 23.80 2.92 3.79
CA LEU A 303 23.10 3.20 5.06
C LEU A 303 22.91 4.70 5.27
N ARG A 304 23.92 5.50 4.97
CA ARG A 304 23.86 6.96 5.07
C ARG A 304 22.78 7.53 4.16
N ASN A 305 22.74 7.13 2.89
CA ASN A 305 21.75 7.60 1.93
C ASN A 305 20.33 7.11 2.28
N THR A 306 20.20 5.89 2.80
CA THR A 306 18.92 5.36 3.28
C THR A 306 18.41 6.13 4.50
N ALA A 307 19.29 6.53 5.43
CA ALA A 307 18.95 7.36 6.59
C ALA A 307 18.45 8.74 6.14
N TRP A 308 19.12 9.39 5.21
CA TRP A 308 18.67 10.67 4.65
C TRP A 308 17.37 10.53 3.87
N GLY A 309 17.19 9.45 3.12
CA GLY A 309 15.91 9.12 2.47
C GLY A 309 14.78 8.94 3.47
N LEU A 310 15.05 8.30 4.62
CA LEU A 310 14.08 8.14 5.71
C LEU A 310 13.68 9.51 6.31
N PHE A 311 14.65 10.39 6.57
CA PHE A 311 14.36 11.76 7.07
C PHE A 311 13.57 12.59 6.06
N ALA A 312 13.92 12.51 4.77
CA ALA A 312 13.19 13.21 3.72
C ALA A 312 11.73 12.74 3.63
N LEU A 313 11.48 11.42 3.65
CA LEU A 313 10.14 10.86 3.66
C LEU A 313 9.38 11.21 4.94
N LEU A 314 10.03 11.18 6.10
CA LEU A 314 9.42 11.58 7.37
C LEU A 314 9.00 13.06 7.34
N GLY A 315 9.89 13.94 6.87
CA GLY A 315 9.58 15.38 6.68
C GLY A 315 8.42 15.58 5.72
N LEU A 316 8.39 14.84 4.60
CA LEU A 316 7.28 14.86 3.64
C LEU A 316 5.96 14.43 4.30
N GLN A 317 5.98 13.36 5.12
CA GLN A 317 4.78 12.88 5.81
C GLN A 317 4.24 13.90 6.81
N VAL A 318 5.11 14.51 7.60
CA VAL A 318 4.69 15.59 8.54
C VAL A 318 4.14 16.78 7.77
N ALA A 319 4.85 17.26 6.76
CA ALA A 319 4.44 18.41 5.96
C ALA A 319 3.08 18.17 5.28
N THR A 320 2.90 17.04 4.59
CA THR A 320 1.65 16.71 3.90
C THR A 320 0.52 16.42 4.89
N GLY A 321 0.81 15.78 6.05
CA GLY A 321 -0.18 15.51 7.10
C GLY A 321 -0.74 16.80 7.70
N VAL A 322 0.11 17.77 8.05
CA VAL A 322 -0.31 19.09 8.54
C VAL A 322 -1.05 19.87 7.46
N SER A 323 -0.54 19.85 6.22
CA SER A 323 -1.15 20.54 5.07
C SER A 323 -2.56 20.03 4.77
N ASN A 324 -2.84 18.73 4.96
CA ASN A 324 -4.18 18.18 4.78
C ASN A 324 -5.20 18.76 5.76
N VAL A 325 -4.78 19.14 6.97
CA VAL A 325 -5.65 19.82 7.92
C VAL A 325 -5.77 21.32 7.58
N VAL A 326 -4.63 22.02 7.46
CA VAL A 326 -4.57 23.47 7.31
C VAL A 326 -5.22 23.96 6.01
N PHE A 327 -5.08 23.20 4.91
CA PHE A 327 -5.63 23.55 3.60
C PHE A 327 -6.93 22.81 3.26
N ALA A 328 -7.63 22.27 4.27
CA ALA A 328 -8.90 21.58 4.11
C ALA A 328 -8.86 20.46 3.03
N TRP A 329 -7.81 19.64 3.09
CA TRP A 329 -7.67 18.39 2.34
C TRP A 329 -7.51 18.53 0.82
N PRO A 330 -6.47 19.22 0.30
CA PRO A 330 -6.21 19.29 -1.13
C PRO A 330 -5.86 17.90 -1.69
N LEU A 331 -6.54 17.51 -2.77
CA LEU A 331 -6.42 16.17 -3.37
C LEU A 331 -4.97 15.76 -3.65
N ALA A 332 -4.17 16.63 -4.28
CA ALA A 332 -2.79 16.34 -4.62
C ALA A 332 -1.92 16.05 -3.38
N ILE A 333 -2.11 16.82 -2.29
CA ILE A 333 -1.40 16.65 -1.02
C ILE A 333 -1.84 15.36 -0.34
N ALA A 334 -3.13 15.05 -0.35
CA ALA A 334 -3.66 13.82 0.21
C ALA A 334 -3.15 12.57 -0.54
N VAL A 335 -3.07 12.62 -1.88
CA VAL A 335 -2.46 11.55 -2.70
C VAL A 335 -0.96 11.42 -2.38
N ALA A 336 -0.22 12.53 -2.29
CA ALA A 336 1.20 12.54 -1.95
C ALA A 336 1.46 11.97 -0.54
N HIS A 337 0.57 12.26 0.43
CA HIS A 337 0.65 11.70 1.78
C HIS A 337 0.53 10.17 1.77
N ASN A 338 -0.42 9.62 1.02
CA ASN A 338 -0.57 8.16 0.86
C ASN A 338 0.64 7.54 0.13
N GLY A 339 1.11 8.15 -0.97
CA GLY A 339 2.28 7.70 -1.72
C GLY A 339 3.56 7.70 -0.88
N GLY A 340 3.76 8.77 -0.08
CA GLY A 340 4.91 8.88 0.82
C GLY A 340 4.89 7.82 1.93
N ALA A 341 3.71 7.47 2.47
CA ALA A 341 3.57 6.38 3.45
C ALA A 341 3.95 5.01 2.83
N ALA A 342 3.48 4.73 1.60
CA ALA A 342 3.85 3.52 0.87
C ALA A 342 5.36 3.48 0.55
N ALA A 343 5.97 4.61 0.14
CA ALA A 343 7.41 4.72 -0.10
C ALA A 343 8.24 4.47 1.17
N MET A 344 7.78 4.98 2.32
CA MET A 344 8.41 4.76 3.62
C MET A 344 8.38 3.28 4.03
N ALA A 345 7.22 2.62 3.89
CA ALA A 345 7.09 1.18 4.14
C ALA A 345 7.99 0.36 3.21
N LEU A 346 8.05 0.71 1.91
CA LEU A 346 8.93 0.07 0.93
C LEU A 346 10.41 0.26 1.29
N LEU A 347 10.84 1.47 1.67
CA LEU A 347 12.21 1.76 2.08
C LEU A 347 12.64 0.88 3.26
N LEU A 348 11.80 0.80 4.29
CA LEU A 348 12.06 -0.01 5.49
C LEU A 348 12.04 -1.51 5.16
N ALA A 349 11.16 -1.98 4.28
CA ALA A 349 11.10 -3.37 3.84
C ALA A 349 12.34 -3.77 3.04
N LEU A 350 12.81 -2.92 2.11
CA LEU A 350 14.06 -3.09 1.38
C LEU A 350 15.26 -3.21 2.33
N LEU A 351 15.37 -2.29 3.30
CA LEU A 351 16.43 -2.30 4.30
C LEU A 351 16.37 -3.56 5.16
N ASN A 352 15.19 -3.91 5.69
CA ASN A 352 15.01 -5.10 6.52
C ASN A 352 15.39 -6.38 5.80
N SER A 353 15.03 -6.53 4.52
CA SER A 353 15.39 -7.69 3.69
C SER A 353 16.91 -7.80 3.49
N ARG A 354 17.60 -6.68 3.24
CA ARG A 354 19.07 -6.65 3.09
C ARG A 354 19.80 -7.01 4.38
N LEU A 355 19.30 -6.53 5.52
CA LEU A 355 19.86 -6.90 6.84
C LEU A 355 19.66 -8.40 7.14
N ALA A 356 18.50 -8.97 6.76
CA ALA A 356 18.21 -10.38 6.95
C ALA A 356 19.05 -11.31 6.05
N ALA A 357 19.31 -10.94 4.80
CA ALA A 357 20.11 -11.73 3.86
C ALA A 357 21.54 -11.94 4.37
N ARG A 358 22.19 -10.89 4.88
CA ARG A 358 23.57 -10.96 5.40
C ARG A 358 23.72 -11.89 6.61
N GLN A 359 22.68 -12.11 7.39
CA GLN A 359 22.76 -13.01 8.55
C GLN A 359 22.74 -14.48 8.12
N ARG A 360 22.10 -14.84 7.00
CA ARG A 360 22.07 -16.20 6.47
C ARG A 360 23.44 -16.64 5.91
N ASP A 361 24.25 -15.70 5.47
CA ASP A 361 25.60 -15.95 4.94
C ASP A 361 26.68 -16.05 6.05
N ARG A 362 26.35 -15.92 7.34
CA ARG A 362 27.28 -16.18 8.42
C ARG A 362 27.52 -17.69 8.52
N PRO A 363 28.77 -18.20 8.40
CA PRO A 363 29.08 -19.57 8.73
C PRO A 363 28.62 -19.81 10.17
N VAL A 364 27.88 -20.88 10.40
CA VAL A 364 27.62 -21.39 11.76
C VAL A 364 29.01 -21.73 12.31
N ALA A 365 29.53 -20.88 13.19
CA ALA A 365 30.70 -21.22 13.96
C ALA A 365 30.31 -22.44 14.82
N PHE A 366 30.63 -23.64 14.33
CA PHE A 366 30.56 -24.82 15.17
C PHE A 366 31.43 -24.52 16.40
N ALA A 367 30.82 -24.61 17.55
CA ALA A 367 31.53 -24.65 18.83
C ALA A 367 32.40 -25.89 18.84
N ALA A 368 33.59 -25.74 18.22
CA ALA A 368 34.71 -26.67 18.42
C ALA A 368 35.38 -26.26 19.72
N GLY A 369 34.95 -26.86 20.80
CA GLY A 369 35.61 -26.58 22.08
C GLY A 369 34.82 -27.10 23.28
N ALA A 370 34.75 -28.42 23.45
CA ALA A 370 34.65 -29.04 24.76
C ALA A 370 34.90 -30.55 24.62
N ARG A 371 36.16 -30.93 24.36
CA ARG A 371 36.72 -32.24 24.76
C ARG A 371 38.20 -32.00 25.04
N ALA A 372 38.53 -31.78 26.25
CA ALA A 372 39.79 -32.09 26.91
C ALA A 372 39.48 -32.44 28.34
#